data_439790dcfeee17e85d8eb19d5746e643
#
_entry.id   439790dcfeee17e85d8eb19d5746e643
#
_cell.length_a   1.000
_cell.length_b   1.000
_cell.length_c   1.000
_cell.angle_alpha   90.00
_cell.angle_beta   90.00
_cell.angle_gamma   90.00
#
_symmetry.space_group_name_H-M   'P 1'
#
loop_
_entity.id
_entity.type
_entity.pdbx_description
1 polymer ?
#
loop_
_entity_poly.entity_id
_entity_poly.type
_entity_poly.pdbx_seq_one_letter_code
_entity_poly.pdbx_strand_id
1 'polypeptide(L)'
;GKVIREISSREEQIAAGETKQVLCEFEVNHPHLWNLNDPFLYTVKTEISGQDNVESRIGIRSIRFNENSLFELNGKVVKLTGHNRHQNFPYLGGAMCDRYQREDADILKYQLGCNFMRTSHYPQAKSFLDRCDEIGLLVFEELPGWQFIGDESWKQLCYQNITDMIYRDYNHPSIIMWGVRINESLDDDDFYTKTNALAHELDPTRPTTGVRYLRESSFLEDVYGFNDYHLAPKGELRRPNYHPYFVSEYLGVMFPTKSYDNIGRQVEFARRHASSLNAFYRSSDMAGATGWSAFDYNTHIPFGHGDRVCYHGLTDIFRIPKLAAYVNQSQADAKESKPMVFIAKYLVPAYFEDHEELDQGYRGRTYVFSNCEEVELFFEGESMGRLKPDDEAFPYLPHPPFVFEVPYTFQGMRETTHMEAVGYIDGKEAARFERKISVRARAVKLEADYSTIEANGYDLTRVVVSVVDEHGQYLPFCQLPVTFTLEGPGELIGENPLGMEGGRAAVYVRSTMETGVVKLTGKCRDLDSCEIQINFVKPNGTFVS
;
A
#
# COMPACT_ATOMS: atom_id res chain seq x y z
N GLY A 1 -27.22 16.90 -3.48
CA GLY A 1 -26.70 17.43 -2.22
C GLY A 1 -27.44 18.71 -1.81
N LYS A 2 -27.32 19.10 -0.54
CA LYS A 2 -27.90 20.36 -0.04
C LYS A 2 -26.87 21.46 -0.25
N VAL A 3 -27.26 22.59 -0.89
CA VAL A 3 -26.41 23.79 -0.97
C VAL A 3 -26.28 24.37 0.46
N ILE A 4 -25.04 24.52 0.94
CA ILE A 4 -24.76 25.11 2.27
C ILE A 4 -24.37 26.58 2.18
N ARG A 5 -23.79 27.01 1.05
CA ARG A 5 -23.42 28.38 0.78
C ARG A 5 -23.41 28.63 -0.71
N GLU A 6 -23.80 29.85 -1.12
CA GLU A 6 -23.70 30.38 -2.48
C GLU A 6 -23.18 31.80 -2.39
N ILE A 7 -22.22 32.15 -3.24
CA ILE A 7 -21.65 33.50 -3.35
C ILE A 7 -21.40 33.82 -4.81
N SER A 8 -21.36 35.10 -5.15
CA SER A 8 -20.99 35.59 -6.47
C SER A 8 -19.84 36.60 -6.37
N SER A 9 -18.93 36.54 -7.31
CA SER A 9 -17.92 37.60 -7.46
C SER A 9 -18.53 38.88 -8.04
N ARG A 10 -17.76 39.95 -8.04
CA ARG A 10 -18.05 41.12 -8.90
C ARG A 10 -17.90 40.73 -10.37
N GLU A 11 -18.61 41.43 -11.25
CA GLU A 11 -18.34 41.35 -12.68
C GLU A 11 -16.94 41.84 -12.99
N GLU A 12 -16.21 41.07 -13.76
CA GLU A 12 -14.85 41.36 -14.14
C GLU A 12 -14.72 41.39 -15.67
N GLN A 13 -14.03 42.43 -16.20
CA GLN A 13 -13.68 42.47 -17.60
C GLN A 13 -12.32 41.80 -17.81
N ILE A 14 -12.27 40.86 -18.76
CA ILE A 14 -11.07 40.13 -19.16
C ILE A 14 -10.89 40.38 -20.66
N ALA A 15 -9.76 40.97 -21.05
CA ALA A 15 -9.47 41.21 -22.45
C ALA A 15 -9.14 39.91 -23.19
N ALA A 16 -9.27 39.91 -24.51
CA ALA A 16 -8.95 38.74 -25.32
C ALA A 16 -7.50 38.32 -25.14
N GLY A 17 -7.27 37.05 -24.80
CA GLY A 17 -5.93 36.48 -24.53
C GLY A 17 -5.41 36.74 -23.10
N GLU A 18 -6.17 37.42 -22.24
CA GLU A 18 -5.79 37.61 -20.84
C GLU A 18 -6.36 36.50 -19.94
N THR A 19 -5.62 36.20 -18.86
CA THR A 19 -6.07 35.37 -17.74
C THR A 19 -6.18 36.25 -16.50
N LYS A 20 -7.28 36.11 -15.76
CA LYS A 20 -7.51 36.88 -14.55
C LYS A 20 -7.91 35.95 -13.40
N GLN A 21 -7.28 36.10 -12.25
CA GLN A 21 -7.64 35.40 -11.04
C GLN A 21 -8.73 36.18 -10.29
N VAL A 22 -9.81 35.52 -9.93
CA VAL A 22 -10.91 36.07 -9.13
C VAL A 22 -10.96 35.31 -7.79
N LEU A 23 -10.80 36.03 -6.68
CA LEU A 23 -10.84 35.48 -5.34
C LEU A 23 -12.24 35.67 -4.76
N CYS A 24 -12.82 34.60 -4.22
CA CYS A 24 -14.06 34.58 -3.47
C CYS A 24 -13.84 33.91 -2.11
N GLU A 25 -14.15 34.59 -1.02
CA GLU A 25 -14.02 34.08 0.34
C GLU A 25 -15.38 33.92 1.01
N PHE A 26 -15.56 32.82 1.74
CA PHE A 26 -16.76 32.59 2.53
C PHE A 26 -16.49 31.68 3.72
N GLU A 27 -17.36 31.79 4.72
CA GLU A 27 -17.31 30.94 5.92
C GLU A 27 -18.31 29.81 5.84
N VAL A 28 -17.90 28.62 6.30
CA VAL A 28 -18.77 27.47 6.53
C VAL A 28 -18.90 27.29 8.04
N ASN A 29 -20.10 27.61 8.56
CA ASN A 29 -20.38 27.46 9.99
C ASN A 29 -20.62 25.99 10.35
N HIS A 30 -19.96 25.50 11.41
CA HIS A 30 -20.04 24.13 11.91
C HIS A 30 -19.82 23.09 10.78
N PRO A 31 -18.65 23.11 10.13
CA PRO A 31 -18.38 22.19 9.04
C PRO A 31 -18.35 20.74 9.53
N HIS A 32 -18.76 19.81 8.69
CA HIS A 32 -18.48 18.41 8.88
C HIS A 32 -17.00 18.19 8.52
N LEU A 33 -16.20 17.84 9.51
CA LEU A 33 -14.76 17.76 9.33
C LEU A 33 -14.36 16.41 8.69
N TRP A 34 -13.51 16.50 7.68
CA TRP A 34 -12.87 15.33 7.10
C TRP A 34 -11.89 14.68 8.10
N ASN A 35 -11.95 13.36 8.25
CA ASN A 35 -11.02 12.59 9.09
C ASN A 35 -10.85 11.15 8.58
N LEU A 36 -10.02 10.35 9.26
CA LEU A 36 -9.65 9.00 8.85
C LEU A 36 -10.82 8.01 8.76
N ASN A 37 -11.81 8.14 9.63
CA ASN A 37 -12.93 7.20 9.75
C ASN A 37 -14.26 7.79 9.26
N ASP A 38 -14.27 9.10 9.00
CA ASP A 38 -15.40 9.84 8.44
C ASP A 38 -14.86 10.88 7.42
N PRO A 39 -14.41 10.44 6.25
CA PRO A 39 -13.75 11.28 5.25
C PRO A 39 -14.77 12.09 4.43
N PHE A 40 -15.47 13.00 5.10
CA PHE A 40 -16.53 13.77 4.48
C PHE A 40 -15.99 14.81 3.49
N LEU A 41 -16.51 14.79 2.28
CA LEU A 41 -16.13 15.70 1.19
C LEU A 41 -17.28 16.63 0.80
N TYR A 42 -16.95 17.91 0.65
CA TYR A 42 -17.83 18.91 0.06
C TYR A 42 -17.57 18.99 -1.45
N THR A 43 -18.59 19.33 -2.21
CA THR A 43 -18.45 19.70 -3.62
C THR A 43 -18.53 21.22 -3.74
N VAL A 44 -17.50 21.81 -4.32
CA VAL A 44 -17.48 23.22 -4.73
C VAL A 44 -17.79 23.27 -6.21
N LYS A 45 -18.92 23.89 -6.57
CA LYS A 45 -19.28 24.15 -7.96
C LYS A 45 -18.94 25.61 -8.27
N THR A 46 -18.02 25.81 -9.19
CA THR A 46 -17.68 27.13 -9.75
C THR A 46 -18.33 27.27 -11.12
N GLU A 47 -19.07 28.34 -11.34
CA GLU A 47 -19.81 28.57 -12.57
C GLU A 47 -19.54 29.96 -13.12
N ILE A 48 -19.23 30.05 -14.40
CA ILE A 48 -19.23 31.29 -15.18
C ILE A 48 -20.56 31.35 -15.90
N SER A 49 -21.42 32.31 -15.51
CA SER A 49 -22.82 32.39 -15.93
C SER A 49 -23.04 32.11 -17.41
N GLY A 50 -23.71 31.00 -17.72
CA GLY A 50 -24.10 30.58 -19.06
C GLY A 50 -22.95 30.16 -19.99
N GLN A 51 -21.73 29.98 -19.47
CA GLN A 51 -20.55 29.66 -20.29
C GLN A 51 -19.89 28.34 -19.88
N ASP A 52 -19.47 28.20 -18.61
CA ASP A 52 -18.68 27.05 -18.16
C ASP A 52 -18.92 26.76 -16.68
N ASN A 53 -18.63 25.55 -16.25
CA ASN A 53 -18.66 25.15 -14.85
C ASN A 53 -17.63 24.08 -14.55
N VAL A 54 -17.10 24.12 -13.32
CA VAL A 54 -16.15 23.13 -12.78
C VAL A 54 -16.63 22.70 -11.40
N GLU A 55 -16.57 21.42 -11.12
CA GLU A 55 -16.81 20.85 -9.80
C GLU A 55 -15.49 20.35 -9.20
N SER A 56 -15.20 20.76 -7.97
CA SER A 56 -14.06 20.31 -7.19
C SER A 56 -14.54 19.74 -5.87
N ARG A 57 -13.89 18.67 -5.42
CA ARG A 57 -14.16 18.11 -4.09
C ARG A 57 -13.11 18.64 -3.10
N ILE A 58 -13.54 19.00 -1.91
CA ILE A 58 -12.69 19.46 -0.83
C ILE A 58 -13.10 18.83 0.50
N GLY A 59 -12.13 18.63 1.38
CA GLY A 59 -12.39 18.25 2.77
C GLY A 59 -11.94 19.35 3.72
N ILE A 60 -12.78 19.71 4.68
CA ILE A 60 -12.44 20.71 5.69
C ILE A 60 -11.83 19.99 6.88
N ARG A 61 -10.60 20.36 7.25
CA ARG A 61 -9.84 19.77 8.35
C ARG A 61 -8.81 20.77 8.91
N SER A 62 -8.28 20.49 10.09
CA SER A 62 -7.09 21.13 10.60
C SER A 62 -5.98 20.12 10.84
N ILE A 63 -4.75 20.50 10.54
CA ILE A 63 -3.54 19.71 10.78
C ILE A 63 -2.49 20.56 11.47
N ARG A 64 -1.71 19.94 12.33
CA ARG A 64 -0.51 20.54 12.91
C ARG A 64 0.39 19.47 13.55
N PHE A 65 1.65 19.84 13.77
CA PHE A 65 2.49 19.14 14.73
C PHE A 65 2.41 19.89 16.07
N ASN A 66 2.13 19.17 17.15
CA ASN A 66 1.96 19.76 18.47
C ASN A 66 3.32 20.00 19.17
N GLU A 67 3.29 20.54 20.39
CA GLU A 67 4.48 20.83 21.21
C GLU A 67 5.34 19.59 21.51
N ASN A 68 4.75 18.39 21.47
CA ASN A 68 5.44 17.11 21.62
C ASN A 68 5.90 16.53 20.27
N SER A 69 5.84 17.32 19.20
CA SER A 69 6.23 16.93 17.84
C SER A 69 5.38 15.80 17.23
N LEU A 70 4.19 15.53 17.78
CA LEU A 70 3.24 14.56 17.27
C LEU A 70 2.25 15.22 16.29
N PHE A 71 1.85 14.49 15.28
CA PHE A 71 0.86 14.96 14.32
C PHE A 71 -0.55 14.98 14.93
N GLU A 72 -1.28 16.05 14.69
CA GLU A 72 -2.68 16.20 15.05
C GLU A 72 -3.57 16.44 13.83
N LEU A 73 -4.66 15.69 13.77
CA LEU A 73 -5.77 15.90 12.84
C LEU A 73 -7.00 16.34 13.64
N ASN A 74 -7.54 17.51 13.33
CA ASN A 74 -8.70 18.09 14.03
C ASN A 74 -8.53 18.13 15.57
N GLY A 75 -7.31 18.44 16.04
CA GLY A 75 -6.96 18.52 17.44
C GLY A 75 -6.78 17.17 18.16
N LYS A 76 -6.79 16.06 17.44
CA LYS A 76 -6.52 14.71 17.98
C LYS A 76 -5.18 14.21 17.48
N VAL A 77 -4.37 13.67 18.38
CA VAL A 77 -3.10 13.04 18.03
C VAL A 77 -3.34 11.79 17.21
N VAL A 78 -2.63 11.66 16.09
CA VAL A 78 -2.63 10.51 15.20
C VAL A 78 -1.19 10.04 15.03
N LYS A 79 -0.91 8.79 15.36
CA LYS A 79 0.35 8.12 14.99
C LYS A 79 0.27 7.72 13.52
N LEU A 80 1.17 8.29 12.70
CA LEU A 80 1.18 8.05 11.25
C LEU A 80 1.87 6.72 10.95
N THR A 81 1.12 5.73 10.50
CA THR A 81 1.66 4.40 10.16
C THR A 81 1.27 4.01 8.73
N GLY A 82 2.25 3.52 7.99
CA GLY A 82 1.97 3.09 6.62
C GLY A 82 3.20 2.67 5.84
N HIS A 83 3.09 2.77 4.52
CA HIS A 83 4.12 2.32 3.61
C HIS A 83 4.33 3.31 2.45
N ASN A 84 5.53 3.22 1.87
CA ASN A 84 5.86 3.90 0.63
C ASN A 84 5.21 3.20 -0.56
N ARG A 85 4.81 3.97 -1.57
CA ARG A 85 4.24 3.45 -2.82
C ARG A 85 5.01 3.95 -4.02
N HIS A 86 5.55 3.02 -4.82
CA HIS A 86 5.85 3.30 -6.22
C HIS A 86 4.60 3.08 -7.07
N GLN A 87 4.27 4.06 -7.94
CA GLN A 87 3.22 3.92 -8.95
C GLN A 87 3.74 3.09 -10.12
N ASN A 88 3.98 1.82 -9.87
CA ASN A 88 4.56 0.91 -10.83
C ASN A 88 3.79 -0.42 -10.85
N PHE A 89 3.40 -0.85 -12.05
CA PHE A 89 2.65 -2.08 -12.28
C PHE A 89 3.37 -2.95 -13.31
N PRO A 90 3.32 -4.28 -13.17
CA PRO A 90 3.95 -5.16 -14.14
C PRO A 90 3.38 -4.93 -15.53
N TYR A 91 4.23 -4.98 -16.54
CA TYR A 91 3.94 -4.79 -17.96
C TYR A 91 3.51 -3.37 -18.38
N LEU A 92 2.90 -2.58 -17.50
CA LEU A 92 2.30 -1.27 -17.80
C LEU A 92 3.07 -0.10 -17.18
N GLY A 93 3.95 -0.36 -16.23
CA GLY A 93 4.70 0.69 -15.53
C GLY A 93 3.77 1.66 -14.80
N GLY A 94 3.95 2.97 -15.02
CA GLY A 94 3.10 4.01 -14.43
C GLY A 94 1.77 4.25 -15.15
N ALA A 95 1.59 3.66 -16.35
CA ALA A 95 0.41 3.88 -17.21
C ALA A 95 -0.76 2.92 -16.92
N MET A 96 -0.96 2.59 -15.66
CA MET A 96 -2.09 1.79 -15.21
C MET A 96 -3.37 2.61 -15.18
N CYS A 97 -4.52 1.97 -15.52
CA CYS A 97 -5.82 2.62 -15.50
C CYS A 97 -6.24 3.09 -14.10
N ASP A 98 -7.14 4.07 -14.04
CA ASP A 98 -7.60 4.71 -12.81
C ASP A 98 -8.16 3.74 -11.79
N ARG A 99 -8.84 2.70 -12.23
CA ARG A 99 -9.37 1.64 -11.38
C ARG A 99 -8.30 1.06 -10.45
N TYR A 100 -7.12 0.70 -10.99
CA TYR A 100 -6.04 0.11 -10.20
C TYR A 100 -5.20 1.14 -9.45
N GLN A 101 -5.18 2.39 -9.90
CA GLN A 101 -4.63 3.47 -9.08
C GLN A 101 -5.45 3.62 -7.79
N ARG A 102 -6.78 3.56 -7.89
CA ARG A 102 -7.70 3.61 -6.75
C ARG A 102 -7.61 2.36 -5.87
N GLU A 103 -7.50 1.18 -6.49
CA GLU A 103 -7.32 -0.10 -5.79
C GLU A 103 -6.07 -0.12 -4.91
N ASP A 104 -4.96 0.47 -5.35
CA ASP A 104 -3.75 0.57 -4.52
C ASP A 104 -4.00 1.37 -3.23
N ALA A 105 -4.87 2.41 -3.25
CA ALA A 105 -5.27 3.13 -2.03
C ALA A 105 -6.12 2.24 -1.11
N ASP A 106 -7.05 1.46 -1.67
CA ASP A 106 -7.85 0.49 -0.91
C ASP A 106 -6.97 -0.60 -0.28
N ILE A 107 -5.99 -1.12 -1.02
CA ILE A 107 -5.01 -2.09 -0.50
C ILE A 107 -4.24 -1.50 0.67
N LEU A 108 -3.70 -0.29 0.53
CA LEU A 108 -2.96 0.39 1.60
C LEU A 108 -3.83 0.54 2.86
N LYS A 109 -5.06 1.04 2.71
CA LYS A 109 -5.96 1.31 3.83
C LYS A 109 -6.48 0.03 4.48
N TYR A 110 -7.07 -0.88 3.69
CA TYR A 110 -7.88 -1.98 4.20
C TYR A 110 -7.14 -3.33 4.27
N GLN A 111 -6.16 -3.56 3.40
CA GLN A 111 -5.40 -4.81 3.43
C GLN A 111 -4.08 -4.68 4.20
N LEU A 112 -3.45 -3.49 4.16
CA LEU A 112 -2.20 -3.24 4.87
C LEU A 112 -2.37 -2.44 6.16
N GLY A 113 -3.61 -2.01 6.51
CA GLY A 113 -3.91 -1.31 7.75
C GLY A 113 -3.27 0.07 7.88
N CYS A 114 -2.92 0.72 6.76
CA CYS A 114 -2.30 2.03 6.77
C CYS A 114 -3.30 3.14 7.09
N ASN A 115 -2.88 4.13 7.88
CA ASN A 115 -3.57 5.41 7.99
C ASN A 115 -2.83 6.54 7.26
N PHE A 116 -1.62 6.26 6.79
CA PHE A 116 -0.71 7.19 6.13
C PHE A 116 0.11 6.48 5.06
N MET A 117 0.50 7.20 4.00
CA MET A 117 1.39 6.70 2.96
C MET A 117 2.27 7.81 2.40
N ARG A 118 3.39 7.43 1.79
CA ARG A 118 4.28 8.34 1.06
C ARG A 118 4.35 7.98 -0.41
N THR A 119 4.26 9.01 -1.26
CA THR A 119 4.35 8.90 -2.73
C THR A 119 5.79 8.87 -3.19
N SER A 120 6.51 7.80 -2.98
CA SER A 120 7.93 7.68 -3.37
C SER A 120 8.08 7.48 -4.88
N HIS A 121 8.87 8.27 -5.62
CA HIS A 121 9.51 9.55 -5.26
C HIS A 121 9.04 10.59 -6.29
N TYR A 122 7.75 10.80 -6.40
CA TYR A 122 7.09 11.67 -7.41
C TYR A 122 5.58 11.78 -7.13
N PRO A 123 4.91 12.83 -7.63
CA PRO A 123 3.46 12.94 -7.55
C PRO A 123 2.75 11.77 -8.20
N GLN A 124 1.69 11.29 -7.56
CA GLN A 124 0.93 10.12 -8.01
C GLN A 124 -0.24 10.50 -8.92
N ALA A 125 -0.91 9.48 -9.50
CA ALA A 125 -2.12 9.69 -10.29
C ALA A 125 -3.21 10.38 -9.46
N LYS A 126 -3.94 11.31 -10.08
CA LYS A 126 -5.03 12.03 -9.43
C LYS A 126 -6.11 11.08 -8.89
N SER A 127 -6.44 10.04 -9.65
CA SER A 127 -7.41 9.01 -9.24
C SER A 127 -7.01 8.26 -7.95
N PHE A 128 -5.70 8.11 -7.69
CA PHE A 128 -5.19 7.58 -6.44
C PHE A 128 -5.45 8.56 -5.28
N LEU A 129 -5.10 9.85 -5.45
CA LEU A 129 -5.31 10.89 -4.45
C LEU A 129 -6.81 11.11 -4.16
N ASP A 130 -7.65 11.13 -5.20
CA ASP A 130 -9.11 11.17 -5.07
C ASP A 130 -9.62 10.02 -4.19
N ARG A 131 -9.04 8.81 -4.35
CA ARG A 131 -9.44 7.68 -3.51
C ARG A 131 -8.94 7.83 -2.08
N CYS A 132 -7.73 8.35 -1.86
CA CYS A 132 -7.22 8.65 -0.53
C CYS A 132 -8.14 9.63 0.22
N ASP A 133 -8.66 10.65 -0.47
CA ASP A 133 -9.64 11.59 0.09
C ASP A 133 -10.95 10.90 0.50
N GLU A 134 -11.46 9.99 -0.34
CA GLU A 134 -12.73 9.29 -0.13
C GLU A 134 -12.67 8.28 1.02
N ILE A 135 -11.51 7.68 1.26
CA ILE A 135 -11.37 6.62 2.28
C ILE A 135 -10.66 7.09 3.56
N GLY A 136 -10.17 8.32 3.61
CA GLY A 136 -9.45 8.84 4.76
C GLY A 136 -8.05 8.24 4.92
N LEU A 137 -7.28 8.17 3.84
CA LEU A 137 -5.87 7.77 3.87
C LEU A 137 -5.00 9.03 3.74
N LEU A 138 -4.19 9.32 4.76
CA LEU A 138 -3.29 10.48 4.75
C LEU A 138 -2.11 10.26 3.80
N VAL A 139 -1.66 11.34 3.17
CA VAL A 139 -0.62 11.32 2.13
C VAL A 139 0.48 12.32 2.44
N PHE A 140 1.71 11.88 2.29
CA PHE A 140 2.88 12.72 2.09
C PHE A 140 3.23 12.67 0.60
N GLU A 141 3.07 13.79 -0.10
CA GLU A 141 3.38 13.90 -1.51
C GLU A 141 4.67 14.68 -1.75
N GLU A 142 5.52 14.21 -2.67
CA GLU A 142 6.85 14.78 -2.88
C GLU A 142 7.18 15.07 -4.35
N LEU A 143 8.07 16.05 -4.55
CA LEU A 143 8.62 16.39 -5.87
C LEU A 143 9.40 15.20 -6.45
N PRO A 144 9.47 15.09 -7.81
CA PRO A 144 10.19 13.99 -8.44
C PRO A 144 11.69 14.06 -8.22
N GLY A 145 12.31 12.94 -7.80
CA GLY A 145 13.76 12.82 -7.77
C GLY A 145 14.33 11.85 -6.73
N TRP A 146 15.51 11.33 -7.03
CA TRP A 146 16.26 10.44 -6.18
C TRP A 146 17.77 10.69 -6.29
N GLN A 147 18.40 11.06 -5.16
CA GLN A 147 19.83 11.28 -4.92
C GLN A 147 20.51 12.39 -5.76
N PHE A 148 20.11 12.62 -6.98
CA PHE A 148 20.75 13.53 -7.91
C PHE A 148 20.24 14.97 -7.76
N ILE A 149 21.17 15.94 -7.71
CA ILE A 149 20.91 17.37 -7.85
C ILE A 149 21.67 17.86 -9.06
N GLY A 150 20.98 18.50 -10.01
CA GLY A 150 21.56 19.01 -11.24
C GLY A 150 22.05 20.45 -11.14
N ASP A 151 22.29 21.05 -12.29
CA ASP A 151 22.70 22.45 -12.44
C ASP A 151 21.51 23.42 -12.21
N GLU A 152 21.75 24.73 -12.38
CA GLU A 152 20.71 25.74 -12.19
C GLU A 152 19.51 25.56 -13.12
N SER A 153 19.70 25.09 -14.34
CA SER A 153 18.59 24.85 -15.27
C SER A 153 17.70 23.68 -14.77
N TRP A 154 18.30 22.65 -14.22
CA TRP A 154 17.60 21.53 -13.59
C TRP A 154 16.87 21.98 -12.31
N LYS A 155 17.50 22.84 -11.47
CA LYS A 155 16.86 23.40 -10.27
C LYS A 155 15.62 24.24 -10.62
N GLN A 156 15.68 25.01 -11.72
CA GLN A 156 14.49 25.76 -12.20
C GLN A 156 13.33 24.82 -12.58
N LEU A 157 13.61 23.66 -13.19
CA LEU A 157 12.58 22.64 -13.45
C LEU A 157 12.01 22.05 -12.15
N CYS A 158 12.81 21.90 -11.11
CA CYS A 158 12.33 21.47 -9.80
C CYS A 158 11.38 22.47 -9.15
N TYR A 159 11.68 23.79 -9.26
CA TYR A 159 10.74 24.82 -8.77
C TYR A 159 9.42 24.78 -9.55
N GLN A 160 9.48 24.57 -10.87
CA GLN A 160 8.27 24.39 -11.69
C GLN A 160 7.51 23.12 -11.25
N ASN A 161 8.19 21.99 -11.04
CA ASN A 161 7.57 20.76 -10.59
C ASN A 161 6.86 20.91 -9.23
N ILE A 162 7.44 21.67 -8.29
CA ILE A 162 6.79 21.98 -7.00
C ILE A 162 5.52 22.81 -7.25
N THR A 163 5.62 23.81 -8.11
CA THR A 163 4.49 24.67 -8.45
C THR A 163 3.36 23.87 -9.07
N ASP A 164 3.66 23.04 -10.04
CA ASP A 164 2.67 22.21 -10.74
C ASP A 164 2.04 21.17 -9.80
N MET A 165 2.84 20.52 -8.96
CA MET A 165 2.37 19.55 -7.94
C MET A 165 1.38 20.22 -6.98
N ILE A 166 1.76 21.34 -6.38
CA ILE A 166 0.92 22.03 -5.40
C ILE A 166 -0.37 22.55 -6.06
N TYR A 167 -0.29 23.22 -7.21
CA TYR A 167 -1.50 23.71 -7.89
C TYR A 167 -2.42 22.61 -8.37
N ARG A 168 -1.90 21.45 -8.76
CA ARG A 168 -2.71 20.29 -9.14
C ARG A 168 -3.46 19.71 -7.93
N ASP A 169 -2.81 19.63 -6.76
CA ASP A 169 -3.22 18.74 -5.69
C ASP A 169 -3.60 19.42 -4.36
N TYR A 170 -3.48 20.74 -4.22
CA TYR A 170 -3.75 21.45 -2.95
C TYR A 170 -5.21 21.28 -2.43
N ASN A 171 -6.17 20.87 -3.27
CA ASN A 171 -7.55 20.62 -2.86
C ASN A 171 -7.75 19.25 -2.18
N HIS A 172 -6.76 18.34 -2.24
CA HIS A 172 -6.85 17.04 -1.60
C HIS A 172 -6.67 17.15 -0.06
N PRO A 173 -7.71 16.88 0.75
CA PRO A 173 -7.60 16.92 2.20
C PRO A 173 -6.69 15.81 2.75
N SER A 174 -6.51 14.73 2.02
CA SER A 174 -5.61 13.62 2.39
C SER A 174 -4.15 14.03 2.45
N ILE A 175 -3.70 14.98 1.60
CA ILE A 175 -2.32 15.46 1.60
C ILE A 175 -2.09 16.32 2.84
N ILE A 176 -1.11 15.92 3.67
CA ILE A 176 -0.80 16.58 4.94
C ILE A 176 0.61 17.19 4.98
N MET A 177 1.48 16.86 4.05
CA MET A 177 2.85 17.40 3.94
C MET A 177 3.27 17.46 2.47
N TRP A 178 4.06 18.50 2.14
CA TRP A 178 4.72 18.61 0.86
C TRP A 178 6.20 18.23 0.97
N GLY A 179 6.64 17.27 0.17
CA GLY A 179 8.03 16.89 0.04
C GLY A 179 8.75 17.83 -0.93
N VAL A 180 9.64 18.66 -0.40
CA VAL A 180 10.33 19.70 -1.16
C VAL A 180 11.83 19.45 -1.32
N ARG A 181 12.28 18.27 -0.90
CA ARG A 181 13.67 17.82 -1.01
C ARG A 181 13.74 16.55 -1.84
N ILE A 182 14.74 16.48 -2.72
CA ILE A 182 15.05 15.25 -3.48
C ILE A 182 15.39 14.12 -2.52
N ASN A 183 14.70 12.99 -2.67
CA ASN A 183 14.92 11.82 -1.82
C ASN A 183 16.41 11.43 -1.76
N GLU A 184 16.94 11.27 -0.54
CA GLU A 184 18.31 10.82 -0.28
C GLU A 184 19.42 11.63 -0.99
N SER A 185 19.16 12.88 -1.35
CA SER A 185 20.21 13.72 -1.89
C SER A 185 21.15 14.23 -0.80
N LEU A 186 22.32 14.68 -1.20
CA LEU A 186 23.18 15.49 -0.35
C LEU A 186 22.54 16.83 -0.03
N ASP A 187 23.08 17.55 0.96
CA ASP A 187 22.62 18.89 1.29
C ASP A 187 22.99 19.90 0.18
N ASP A 188 22.04 20.77 -0.13
CA ASP A 188 22.21 21.98 -0.92
C ASP A 188 21.30 23.03 -0.28
N ASP A 189 21.85 23.74 0.71
CA ASP A 189 21.06 24.62 1.57
C ASP A 189 20.45 25.79 0.81
N ASP A 190 21.13 26.32 -0.23
CA ASP A 190 20.56 27.37 -1.07
C ASP A 190 19.35 26.88 -1.87
N PHE A 191 19.46 25.69 -2.46
CA PHE A 191 18.39 25.06 -3.22
C PHE A 191 17.18 24.74 -2.33
N TYR A 192 17.41 24.07 -1.18
CA TYR A 192 16.32 23.63 -0.31
C TYR A 192 15.68 24.76 0.49
N THR A 193 16.40 25.83 0.80
CA THR A 193 15.79 27.05 1.34
C THR A 193 14.78 27.64 0.33
N LYS A 194 15.11 27.66 -0.96
CA LYS A 194 14.22 28.19 -2.01
C LYS A 194 13.02 27.27 -2.26
N THR A 195 13.20 25.94 -2.32
CA THR A 195 12.07 24.99 -2.50
C THR A 195 11.09 25.06 -1.34
N ASN A 196 11.60 25.17 -0.11
CA ASN A 196 10.79 25.31 1.09
C ASN A 196 9.98 26.62 1.09
N ALA A 197 10.65 27.75 0.80
CA ALA A 197 9.99 29.06 0.71
C ALA A 197 8.90 29.09 -0.37
N LEU A 198 9.18 28.51 -1.54
CA LEU A 198 8.21 28.40 -2.63
C LEU A 198 6.96 27.61 -2.25
N ALA A 199 7.13 26.47 -1.59
CA ALA A 199 6.00 25.66 -1.17
C ALA A 199 5.10 26.38 -0.16
N HIS A 200 5.69 27.12 0.79
CA HIS A 200 4.93 27.94 1.75
C HIS A 200 4.24 29.15 1.08
N GLU A 201 4.84 29.73 0.04
CA GLU A 201 4.20 30.79 -0.75
C GLU A 201 2.95 30.26 -1.47
N LEU A 202 3.03 29.05 -2.02
CA LEU A 202 1.94 28.43 -2.79
C LEU A 202 0.85 27.84 -1.89
N ASP A 203 1.24 27.24 -0.78
CA ASP A 203 0.32 26.63 0.21
C ASP A 203 0.83 26.81 1.65
N PRO A 204 0.40 27.89 2.35
CA PRO A 204 0.78 28.13 3.74
C PRO A 204 0.04 27.23 4.74
N THR A 205 -0.83 26.34 4.29
CA THR A 205 -1.70 25.52 5.16
C THR A 205 -1.09 24.17 5.52
N ARG A 206 -0.07 23.72 4.79
CA ARG A 206 0.61 22.45 5.00
C ARG A 206 2.09 22.65 5.32
N PRO A 207 2.62 21.86 6.27
CA PRO A 207 4.05 21.82 6.51
C PRO A 207 4.81 21.17 5.35
N THR A 208 6.08 21.53 5.27
CA THR A 208 7.04 20.95 4.33
C THR A 208 7.88 19.87 5.01
N THR A 209 8.41 18.96 4.21
CA THR A 209 9.35 17.93 4.66
C THR A 209 10.33 17.55 3.55
N GLY A 210 11.32 16.74 3.90
CA GLY A 210 12.26 16.16 2.95
C GLY A 210 12.91 14.91 3.52
N VAL A 211 13.28 14.00 2.62
CA VAL A 211 13.76 12.67 2.99
C VAL A 211 15.27 12.59 2.87
N ARG A 212 15.91 12.16 3.94
CA ARG A 212 17.37 12.08 4.12
C ARG A 212 17.81 10.66 4.45
N TYR A 213 19.04 10.31 4.07
CA TYR A 213 19.72 9.10 4.53
C TYR A 213 20.92 9.41 5.43
N LEU A 214 21.44 10.65 5.39
CA LEU A 214 22.45 11.14 6.32
C LEU A 214 21.76 11.76 7.55
N ARG A 215 22.14 11.26 8.72
CA ARG A 215 21.50 11.67 9.96
C ARG A 215 21.77 13.13 10.36
N GLU A 216 22.97 13.60 10.07
CA GLU A 216 23.42 14.97 10.37
C GLU A 216 23.25 15.91 9.17
N SER A 217 22.13 15.80 8.48
CA SER A 217 21.77 16.64 7.34
C SER A 217 21.09 17.93 7.79
N SER A 218 21.22 19.01 6.99
CA SER A 218 20.59 20.32 7.25
C SER A 218 19.06 20.17 7.39
N PHE A 219 18.49 20.85 8.40
CA PHE A 219 17.05 20.87 8.67
C PHE A 219 16.48 22.23 8.30
N LEU A 220 15.87 22.35 7.14
CA LEU A 220 15.35 23.59 6.58
C LEU A 220 13.82 23.57 6.41
N GLU A 221 13.23 22.40 6.37
CA GLU A 221 11.80 22.15 6.28
C GLU A 221 11.16 22.13 7.68
N ASP A 222 9.82 22.01 7.76
CA ASP A 222 9.10 22.01 9.04
C ASP A 222 9.18 20.66 9.76
N VAL A 223 9.28 19.56 9.01
CA VAL A 223 9.31 18.19 9.56
C VAL A 223 10.53 17.44 9.04
N TYR A 224 11.29 16.83 9.94
CA TYR A 224 12.47 16.06 9.58
C TYR A 224 12.12 14.64 9.17
N GLY A 225 12.21 14.33 7.88
CA GLY A 225 12.05 12.99 7.32
C GLY A 225 13.39 12.26 7.19
N PHE A 226 13.46 11.01 7.64
CA PHE A 226 14.70 10.24 7.64
C PHE A 226 14.49 8.78 7.25
N ASN A 227 15.31 8.28 6.30
CA ASN A 227 15.35 6.88 5.92
C ASN A 227 16.19 6.10 6.92
N ASP A 228 15.53 5.32 7.78
CA ASP A 228 16.20 4.58 8.85
C ASP A 228 16.46 3.13 8.44
N TYR A 229 17.51 2.96 7.67
CA TYR A 229 18.03 1.64 7.30
C TYR A 229 19.11 1.14 8.27
N HIS A 230 19.22 1.74 9.44
CA HIS A 230 20.09 1.23 10.49
C HIS A 230 19.46 -0.02 11.09
N LEU A 231 19.71 -1.11 10.46
CA LEU A 231 19.27 -2.38 10.99
C LEU A 231 20.19 -2.84 12.11
N ALA A 232 19.76 -2.55 13.29
CA ALA A 232 19.92 -3.58 14.29
C ALA A 232 19.16 -4.84 13.79
N PRO A 233 19.70 -6.05 13.98
CA PRO A 233 19.04 -7.28 13.55
C PRO A 233 17.61 -7.47 14.05
N LYS A 234 17.16 -6.60 14.96
CA LYS A 234 15.89 -6.64 15.67
C LYS A 234 14.82 -5.63 15.21
N GLY A 235 15.06 -4.88 14.11
CA GLY A 235 14.09 -3.89 13.61
C GLY A 235 13.97 -2.63 14.48
N GLU A 236 15.01 -2.27 15.23
CA GLU A 236 14.99 -1.05 16.06
C GLU A 236 15.09 0.20 15.17
N LEU A 237 14.24 1.20 15.44
CA LEU A 237 14.33 2.52 14.84
C LEU A 237 15.18 3.44 15.72
N ARG A 238 15.95 4.32 15.08
CA ARG A 238 16.79 5.31 15.79
C ARG A 238 15.92 6.38 16.46
N ARG A 239 16.41 6.89 17.59
CA ARG A 239 15.77 8.04 18.23
C ARG A 239 15.87 9.28 17.33
N PRO A 240 14.84 10.15 17.35
CA PRO A 240 14.90 11.45 16.70
C PRO A 240 16.12 12.28 17.13
N ASN A 241 16.72 12.99 16.18
CA ASN A 241 17.77 13.99 16.44
C ASN A 241 17.27 15.43 16.19
N TYR A 242 16.15 15.55 15.48
CA TYR A 242 15.42 16.80 15.25
C TYR A 242 13.92 16.57 15.50
N HIS A 243 13.15 17.63 15.62
CA HIS A 243 11.72 17.59 15.87
C HIS A 243 10.98 18.70 15.13
N PRO A 244 9.78 18.45 14.58
CA PRO A 244 9.09 17.17 14.45
C PRO A 244 9.85 16.16 13.56
N TYR A 245 9.64 14.86 13.79
CA TYR A 245 10.39 13.80 13.14
C TYR A 245 9.49 12.66 12.70
N PHE A 246 9.78 12.13 11.50
CA PHE A 246 9.19 10.87 11.08
C PHE A 246 10.20 9.99 10.32
N VAL A 247 10.03 8.67 10.43
CA VAL A 247 10.79 7.69 9.67
C VAL A 247 10.12 7.51 8.32
N SER A 248 10.75 8.02 7.26
CA SER A 248 10.21 7.99 5.90
C SER A 248 10.39 6.65 5.20
N GLU A 249 11.39 5.87 5.59
CA GLU A 249 11.58 4.51 5.11
C GLU A 249 12.27 3.66 6.19
N TYR A 250 11.81 2.41 6.32
CA TYR A 250 12.49 1.40 7.14
C TYR A 250 12.37 0.02 6.52
N LEU A 251 13.29 -0.87 6.82
CA LEU A 251 13.36 -2.29 6.52
C LEU A 251 13.55 -2.60 5.00
N GLY A 252 12.59 -3.09 4.30
CA GLY A 252 12.53 -3.51 2.88
C GLY A 252 13.84 -3.87 2.18
N VAL A 253 14.55 -2.85 1.75
CA VAL A 253 15.86 -2.96 1.07
C VAL A 253 16.86 -3.86 1.80
N MET A 254 16.81 -3.88 3.13
CA MET A 254 17.78 -4.60 3.95
C MET A 254 17.43 -6.09 4.14
N PHE A 255 16.20 -6.47 3.82
CA PHE A 255 15.75 -7.85 3.92
C PHE A 255 14.77 -8.21 2.78
N PRO A 256 15.22 -8.11 1.51
CA PRO A 256 14.37 -8.43 0.37
C PRO A 256 13.83 -9.85 0.50
N THR A 257 12.52 -10.01 0.28
CA THR A 257 11.84 -11.28 0.47
C THR A 257 10.86 -11.55 -0.65
N LYS A 258 11.03 -12.67 -1.32
CA LYS A 258 10.17 -13.14 -2.42
C LYS A 258 9.02 -13.99 -1.86
N SER A 259 7.89 -14.04 -2.57
CA SER A 259 6.77 -14.91 -2.21
C SER A 259 7.09 -16.40 -2.28
N TYR A 260 8.19 -16.76 -2.96
CA TYR A 260 8.67 -18.15 -3.08
C TYR A 260 9.97 -18.43 -2.30
N ASP A 261 10.43 -17.51 -1.47
CA ASP A 261 11.48 -17.80 -0.49
C ASP A 261 11.00 -18.85 0.53
N ASN A 262 11.93 -19.50 1.21
CA ASN A 262 11.54 -20.45 2.25
C ASN A 262 10.68 -19.78 3.33
N ILE A 263 9.86 -20.58 3.99
CA ILE A 263 8.87 -20.07 4.96
C ILE A 263 9.55 -19.34 6.12
N GLY A 264 10.71 -19.79 6.58
CA GLY A 264 11.47 -19.15 7.66
C GLY A 264 11.85 -17.70 7.29
N ARG A 265 12.32 -17.44 6.05
CA ARG A 265 12.63 -16.09 5.58
C ARG A 265 11.38 -15.22 5.50
N GLN A 266 10.27 -15.74 4.99
CA GLN A 266 9.00 -15.00 4.91
C GLN A 266 8.45 -14.64 6.30
N VAL A 267 8.52 -15.55 7.27
CA VAL A 267 8.12 -15.30 8.66
C VAL A 267 9.07 -14.31 9.34
N GLU A 268 10.38 -14.41 9.11
CA GLU A 268 11.35 -13.46 9.64
C GLU A 268 11.11 -12.04 9.09
N PHE A 269 10.77 -11.90 7.81
CA PHE A 269 10.40 -10.62 7.22
C PHE A 269 9.18 -10.02 7.94
N ALA A 270 8.15 -10.83 8.20
CA ALA A 270 6.97 -10.43 8.97
C ALA A 270 7.33 -9.99 10.39
N ARG A 271 8.18 -10.75 11.09
CA ARG A 271 8.64 -10.41 12.45
C ARG A 271 9.44 -9.11 12.49
N ARG A 272 10.27 -8.84 11.50
CA ARG A 272 11.02 -7.57 11.41
C ARG A 272 10.09 -6.38 11.25
N HIS A 273 9.02 -6.51 10.46
CA HIS A 273 7.97 -5.49 10.41
C HIS A 273 7.30 -5.28 11.77
N ALA A 274 6.93 -6.36 12.48
CA ALA A 274 6.39 -6.28 13.84
C ALA A 274 7.36 -5.56 14.80
N SER A 275 8.66 -5.87 14.73
CA SER A 275 9.69 -5.23 15.56
C SER A 275 9.85 -3.74 15.27
N SER A 276 9.85 -3.35 14.00
CA SER A 276 9.92 -1.93 13.60
C SER A 276 8.70 -1.15 14.07
N LEU A 277 7.50 -1.69 13.91
CA LEU A 277 6.27 -1.09 14.42
C LEU A 277 6.26 -1.02 15.94
N ASN A 278 6.71 -2.08 16.64
CA ASN A 278 6.83 -2.08 18.10
C ASN A 278 7.79 -0.97 18.59
N ALA A 279 8.92 -0.77 17.90
CA ALA A 279 9.86 0.31 18.20
C ALA A 279 9.25 1.69 17.94
N PHE A 280 8.48 1.86 16.87
CA PHE A 280 7.74 3.08 16.58
C PHE A 280 6.70 3.39 17.65
N TYR A 281 5.85 2.43 18.00
CA TYR A 281 4.81 2.63 19.01
C TYR A 281 5.38 2.92 20.41
N ARG A 282 6.58 2.41 20.72
CA ARG A 282 7.31 2.75 21.95
C ARG A 282 7.73 4.22 22.01
N SER A 283 7.99 4.87 20.87
CA SER A 283 8.46 6.25 20.82
C SER A 283 7.33 7.23 21.17
N SER A 284 7.61 8.18 22.05
CA SER A 284 6.69 9.27 22.43
C SER A 284 6.88 10.55 21.61
N ASP A 285 7.94 10.62 20.79
CA ASP A 285 8.40 11.81 20.08
C ASP A 285 8.60 11.60 18.57
N MET A 286 8.13 10.46 18.04
CA MET A 286 8.13 10.13 16.62
C MET A 286 6.71 10.25 16.08
N ALA A 287 6.48 11.16 15.14
CA ALA A 287 5.16 11.44 14.58
C ALA A 287 4.65 10.31 13.68
N GLY A 288 5.56 9.67 12.93
CA GLY A 288 5.18 8.62 11.99
C GLY A 288 6.33 7.71 11.58
N ALA A 289 5.96 6.57 10.99
CA ALA A 289 6.89 5.65 10.37
C ALA A 289 6.25 4.97 9.14
N THR A 290 6.96 4.97 8.01
CA THR A 290 6.56 4.31 6.77
C THR A 290 7.57 3.25 6.36
N GLY A 291 7.09 2.03 6.10
CA GLY A 291 7.92 0.92 5.65
C GLY A 291 8.24 1.03 4.16
N TRP A 292 9.40 0.53 3.78
CA TRP A 292 9.79 0.37 2.39
C TRP A 292 9.61 -1.09 1.96
N SER A 293 8.61 -1.47 1.17
CA SER A 293 7.53 -0.65 0.63
C SER A 293 6.21 -1.43 0.64
N ALA A 294 5.10 -0.86 0.16
CA ALA A 294 3.83 -1.57 0.10
C ALA A 294 3.87 -2.72 -0.92
N PHE A 295 4.44 -2.46 -2.09
CA PHE A 295 4.45 -3.35 -3.25
C PHE A 295 5.88 -3.61 -3.72
N ASP A 296 6.16 -4.82 -4.23
CA ASP A 296 7.32 -5.03 -5.09
C ASP A 296 7.18 -4.16 -6.34
N TYR A 297 8.29 -3.75 -6.92
CA TYR A 297 8.28 -2.82 -8.04
C TYR A 297 9.42 -3.05 -9.02
N ASN A 298 9.21 -2.71 -10.29
CA ASN A 298 10.26 -2.74 -11.30
C ASN A 298 11.25 -1.59 -11.09
N THR A 299 12.51 -1.85 -11.38
CA THR A 299 13.60 -0.90 -11.20
C THR A 299 14.69 -1.07 -12.28
N HIS A 300 15.73 -0.24 -12.21
CA HIS A 300 16.87 -0.32 -13.11
C HIS A 300 17.80 -1.51 -12.76
N ILE A 301 18.57 -1.97 -13.74
CA ILE A 301 19.40 -3.19 -13.65
C ILE A 301 20.31 -3.23 -12.41
N PRO A 302 21.11 -2.19 -12.08
CA PRO A 302 22.01 -2.27 -10.93
C PRO A 302 21.33 -2.47 -9.59
N PHE A 303 20.08 -2.02 -9.43
CA PHE A 303 19.35 -2.11 -8.18
C PHE A 303 18.43 -3.35 -8.10
N GLY A 304 17.91 -3.82 -9.23
CA GLY A 304 16.97 -4.95 -9.29
C GLY A 304 17.55 -6.31 -9.66
N HIS A 305 18.85 -6.42 -9.88
CA HIS A 305 19.58 -7.66 -10.22
C HIS A 305 18.81 -8.68 -11.08
N GLY A 306 19.13 -8.75 -12.37
CA GLY A 306 18.62 -9.79 -13.27
C GLY A 306 17.18 -9.57 -13.75
N ASP A 307 16.19 -9.79 -12.90
CA ASP A 307 14.77 -9.66 -13.22
C ASP A 307 14.22 -8.23 -13.13
N ARG A 308 15.04 -7.28 -12.65
CA ARG A 308 14.69 -5.87 -12.46
C ARG A 308 13.51 -5.63 -11.52
N VAL A 309 13.37 -6.49 -10.52
CA VAL A 309 12.35 -6.37 -9.48
C VAL A 309 13.01 -6.13 -8.13
N CYS A 310 12.51 -5.16 -7.38
CA CYS A 310 12.83 -4.98 -5.96
C CYS A 310 11.79 -5.72 -5.13
N TYR A 311 12.21 -6.77 -4.44
CA TYR A 311 11.38 -7.61 -3.58
C TYR A 311 11.26 -7.05 -2.17
N HIS A 312 10.94 -5.78 -2.06
CA HIS A 312 10.90 -5.02 -0.80
C HIS A 312 9.47 -4.90 -0.23
N GLY A 313 8.47 -5.25 -1.04
CA GLY A 313 7.05 -5.04 -0.73
C GLY A 313 6.47 -6.00 0.28
N LEU A 314 5.40 -5.56 0.95
CA LEU A 314 4.50 -6.41 1.72
C LEU A 314 3.64 -7.29 0.81
N THR A 315 3.45 -6.87 -0.42
CA THR A 315 2.86 -7.68 -1.50
C THR A 315 3.88 -7.88 -2.60
N ASP A 316 3.64 -8.85 -3.47
CA ASP A 316 4.42 -8.99 -4.69
C ASP A 316 4.08 -7.89 -5.71
N ILE A 317 4.72 -7.94 -6.88
CA ILE A 317 4.54 -6.96 -7.95
C ILE A 317 3.10 -6.95 -8.52
N PHE A 318 2.37 -8.06 -8.36
CA PHE A 318 0.96 -8.19 -8.74
C PHE A 318 -0.01 -7.79 -7.63
N ARG A 319 0.45 -7.24 -6.51
CA ARG A 319 -0.33 -6.90 -5.29
C ARG A 319 -0.91 -8.12 -4.58
N ILE A 320 -0.30 -9.29 -4.75
CA ILE A 320 -0.66 -10.51 -4.00
C ILE A 320 0.06 -10.46 -2.64
N PRO A 321 -0.65 -10.57 -1.50
CA PRO A 321 -0.06 -10.41 -0.18
C PRO A 321 1.02 -11.47 0.13
N LYS A 322 2.15 -11.03 0.67
CA LYS A 322 3.15 -11.87 1.35
C LYS A 322 2.77 -12.02 2.83
N LEU A 323 3.44 -12.90 3.59
CA LEU A 323 3.10 -13.10 5.00
C LEU A 323 3.19 -11.81 5.83
N ALA A 324 4.14 -10.93 5.52
CA ALA A 324 4.32 -9.66 6.22
C ALA A 324 3.14 -8.69 6.08
N ALA A 325 2.33 -8.79 5.02
CA ALA A 325 1.13 -7.98 4.85
C ALA A 325 0.15 -8.19 6.02
N TYR A 326 0.00 -9.40 6.50
CA TYR A 326 -0.95 -9.76 7.55
C TYR A 326 -0.53 -9.28 8.95
N VAL A 327 0.77 -9.08 9.20
CA VAL A 327 1.25 -8.39 10.41
C VAL A 327 0.77 -6.95 10.45
N ASN A 328 0.89 -6.24 9.32
CA ASN A 328 0.45 -4.85 9.25
C ASN A 328 -1.09 -4.77 9.33
N GLN A 329 -1.80 -5.63 8.60
CA GLN A 329 -3.26 -5.72 8.66
C GLN A 329 -3.78 -5.95 10.08
N SER A 330 -3.12 -6.83 10.85
CA SER A 330 -3.53 -7.13 12.21
C SER A 330 -3.37 -5.98 13.20
N GLN A 331 -2.66 -4.90 12.85
CA GLN A 331 -2.51 -3.74 13.75
C GLN A 331 -3.74 -2.81 13.75
N ALA A 332 -4.68 -2.99 12.83
CA ALA A 332 -5.93 -2.23 12.81
C ALA A 332 -6.89 -2.73 13.90
N ASP A 333 -7.51 -1.80 14.65
CA ASP A 333 -8.48 -2.13 15.69
C ASP A 333 -9.65 -2.93 15.09
N ALA A 334 -9.99 -4.07 15.68
CA ALA A 334 -11.07 -4.93 15.22
C ALA A 334 -12.46 -4.28 15.27
N LYS A 335 -12.65 -3.22 16.07
CA LYS A 335 -13.90 -2.44 16.16
C LYS A 335 -14.03 -1.43 15.03
N GLU A 336 -12.91 -0.94 14.50
CA GLU A 336 -12.86 0.03 13.39
C GLU A 336 -12.66 -0.67 12.04
N SER A 337 -12.14 -1.90 12.05
CA SER A 337 -11.91 -2.77 10.90
C SER A 337 -12.69 -4.10 11.06
N LYS A 338 -12.35 -5.10 10.26
CA LYS A 338 -12.90 -6.44 10.46
C LYS A 338 -11.97 -7.27 11.36
N PRO A 339 -12.51 -8.09 12.28
CA PRO A 339 -11.73 -9.12 12.96
C PRO A 339 -11.04 -10.01 11.94
N MET A 340 -9.75 -10.31 12.18
CA MET A 340 -8.96 -11.15 11.28
C MET A 340 -8.09 -12.12 12.06
N VAL A 341 -7.85 -13.29 11.47
CA VAL A 341 -6.88 -14.30 11.89
C VAL A 341 -6.17 -14.82 10.66
N PHE A 342 -4.86 -15.00 10.72
CA PHE A 342 -4.06 -15.55 9.64
C PHE A 342 -2.93 -16.41 10.16
N ILE A 343 -2.85 -17.68 9.70
CA ILE A 343 -1.77 -18.60 10.04
C ILE A 343 -0.57 -18.33 9.13
N ALA A 344 0.54 -17.85 9.70
CA ALA A 344 1.77 -17.52 8.98
C ALA A 344 2.67 -18.76 8.81
N LYS A 345 2.11 -19.83 8.33
CA LYS A 345 2.82 -21.08 8.04
C LYS A 345 2.20 -21.79 6.85
N TYR A 346 3.04 -22.25 5.93
CA TYR A 346 2.64 -23.22 4.91
C TYR A 346 3.01 -24.62 5.38
N LEU A 347 2.11 -25.55 5.19
CA LEU A 347 2.32 -26.95 5.56
C LEU A 347 2.98 -27.65 4.37
N VAL A 348 4.29 -27.53 4.29
CA VAL A 348 5.14 -28.11 3.24
C VAL A 348 6.09 -29.14 3.82
N PRO A 349 6.62 -30.06 3.02
CA PRO A 349 7.64 -31.00 3.49
C PRO A 349 8.81 -30.27 4.17
N ALA A 350 9.35 -30.89 5.22
CA ALA A 350 10.33 -30.30 6.12
C ALA A 350 11.57 -29.67 5.45
N TYR A 351 12.01 -30.23 4.34
CA TYR A 351 13.18 -29.71 3.61
C TYR A 351 12.97 -28.35 2.93
N PHE A 352 11.73 -27.85 2.84
CA PHE A 352 11.44 -26.48 2.42
C PHE A 352 11.37 -25.48 3.57
N GLU A 353 11.34 -25.98 4.82
CA GLU A 353 11.25 -25.16 6.01
C GLU A 353 12.65 -24.81 6.58
N ASP A 354 13.68 -25.58 6.23
CA ASP A 354 14.96 -25.57 6.93
C ASP A 354 16.09 -24.92 6.15
N HIS A 355 16.61 -23.84 6.72
CA HIS A 355 18.02 -23.48 6.64
C HIS A 355 18.53 -23.21 8.05
N GLU A 356 19.59 -23.92 8.44
CA GLU A 356 20.15 -23.87 9.80
C GLU A 356 20.51 -22.46 10.30
N GLU A 357 20.81 -21.53 9.40
CA GLU A 357 21.17 -20.14 9.73
C GLU A 357 19.96 -19.26 10.12
N LEU A 358 18.77 -19.57 9.63
CA LEU A 358 17.53 -18.83 9.92
C LEU A 358 16.70 -19.50 11.01
N ASP A 359 17.05 -20.71 11.41
CA ASP A 359 16.19 -21.66 12.14
C ASP A 359 16.31 -21.61 13.67
N GLN A 360 17.02 -20.65 14.24
CA GLN A 360 17.06 -20.55 15.70
C GLN A 360 15.70 -20.10 16.27
N GLY A 361 14.70 -20.96 16.16
CA GLY A 361 13.42 -20.79 16.81
C GLY A 361 12.16 -21.00 15.96
N TYR A 362 12.29 -21.37 14.69
CA TYR A 362 11.10 -21.60 13.83
C TYR A 362 10.61 -23.04 13.81
N ARG A 363 11.46 -24.02 14.14
CA ARG A 363 11.05 -25.42 14.26
C ARG A 363 10.00 -25.57 15.33
N GLY A 364 8.84 -26.09 14.95
CA GLY A 364 7.70 -26.25 15.84
C GLY A 364 6.92 -24.98 16.12
N ARG A 365 7.42 -23.78 15.83
CA ARG A 365 6.69 -22.54 16.05
C ARG A 365 5.80 -22.19 14.89
N THR A 366 4.57 -21.79 15.20
CA THR A 366 3.58 -21.29 14.26
C THR A 366 3.14 -19.91 14.72
N TYR A 367 3.37 -18.90 13.88
CA TYR A 367 2.91 -17.55 14.13
C TYR A 367 1.50 -17.40 13.58
N VAL A 368 0.62 -16.76 14.36
CA VAL A 368 -0.71 -16.38 13.93
C VAL A 368 -0.83 -14.87 14.11
N PHE A 369 -1.20 -14.15 13.05
CA PHE A 369 -1.44 -12.71 13.08
C PHE A 369 -2.93 -12.47 13.22
N SER A 370 -3.32 -11.66 14.21
CA SER A 370 -4.73 -11.41 14.51
C SER A 370 -4.87 -10.10 15.28
N ASN A 371 -6.01 -9.43 15.09
CA ASN A 371 -6.46 -8.32 15.91
C ASN A 371 -7.55 -8.74 16.92
N CYS A 372 -7.69 -10.05 17.16
CA CYS A 372 -8.54 -10.60 18.20
C CYS A 372 -7.83 -10.63 19.56
N GLU A 373 -8.59 -10.70 20.64
CA GLU A 373 -8.07 -10.73 22.02
C GLU A 373 -7.38 -12.04 22.38
N GLU A 374 -7.88 -13.15 21.81
CA GLU A 374 -7.35 -14.49 21.99
C GLU A 374 -7.47 -15.27 20.69
N VAL A 375 -6.55 -16.22 20.49
CA VAL A 375 -6.59 -17.15 19.35
C VAL A 375 -6.44 -18.59 19.86
N GLU A 376 -7.23 -19.49 19.33
CA GLU A 376 -7.06 -20.95 19.48
C GLU A 376 -6.61 -21.55 18.16
N LEU A 377 -5.53 -22.32 18.19
CA LEU A 377 -5.00 -23.02 17.04
C LEU A 377 -5.31 -24.50 17.11
N PHE A 378 -5.79 -25.07 16.03
CA PHE A 378 -6.00 -26.50 15.87
C PHE A 378 -5.03 -27.05 14.82
N PHE A 379 -4.43 -28.19 15.12
CA PHE A 379 -3.60 -28.95 14.19
C PHE A 379 -4.17 -30.36 14.07
N GLU A 380 -4.54 -30.78 12.88
CA GLU A 380 -5.21 -32.06 12.59
C GLU A 380 -6.45 -32.30 13.47
N GLY A 381 -7.18 -31.23 13.80
CA GLY A 381 -8.38 -31.27 14.66
C GLY A 381 -8.11 -31.25 16.16
N GLU A 382 -6.84 -31.34 16.58
CA GLU A 382 -6.46 -31.26 18.00
C GLU A 382 -6.12 -29.81 18.37
N SER A 383 -6.65 -29.32 19.51
CA SER A 383 -6.34 -27.98 20.00
C SER A 383 -4.89 -27.91 20.50
N MET A 384 -4.13 -26.94 19.96
CA MET A 384 -2.79 -26.57 20.43
C MET A 384 -2.85 -25.54 21.57
N GLY A 385 -4.04 -25.23 22.07
CA GLY A 385 -4.31 -24.28 23.12
C GLY A 385 -4.92 -22.97 22.60
N ARG A 386 -5.51 -22.23 23.53
CA ARG A 386 -6.03 -20.88 23.34
C ARG A 386 -5.12 -19.90 24.06
N LEU A 387 -4.50 -19.01 23.30
CA LEU A 387 -3.43 -18.12 23.79
C LEU A 387 -3.85 -16.66 23.68
N LYS A 388 -3.16 -15.82 24.45
CA LYS A 388 -3.11 -14.35 24.28
C LYS A 388 -1.95 -13.95 23.38
N PRO A 389 -1.94 -12.70 22.87
CA PRO A 389 -0.82 -12.18 22.08
C PRO A 389 0.52 -12.24 22.86
N ASP A 390 1.64 -12.29 22.14
CA ASP A 390 2.99 -12.27 22.73
C ASP A 390 3.41 -10.85 23.13
N ASP A 391 2.80 -10.34 24.18
CA ASP A 391 3.08 -9.01 24.76
C ASP A 391 4.50 -8.90 25.36
N GLU A 392 5.16 -10.02 25.66
CA GLU A 392 6.52 -10.03 26.18
C GLU A 392 7.52 -9.66 25.07
N ALA A 393 7.37 -10.23 23.87
CA ALA A 393 8.23 -9.96 22.74
C ALA A 393 7.91 -8.59 22.08
N PHE A 394 6.65 -8.17 22.10
CA PHE A 394 6.17 -6.96 21.42
C PHE A 394 5.30 -6.07 22.32
N PRO A 395 5.84 -5.50 23.43
CA PRO A 395 5.03 -4.85 24.48
C PRO A 395 4.36 -3.54 24.08
N TYR A 396 4.69 -2.97 22.92
CA TYR A 396 4.12 -1.69 22.46
C TYR A 396 3.30 -1.85 21.17
N LEU A 397 3.30 -3.04 20.57
CA LEU A 397 2.53 -3.29 19.36
C LEU A 397 1.04 -3.37 19.71
N PRO A 398 0.12 -2.72 18.98
CA PRO A 398 -1.32 -2.78 19.27
C PRO A 398 -1.88 -4.21 19.31
N HIS A 399 -1.44 -5.05 18.37
CA HIS A 399 -1.84 -6.45 18.27
C HIS A 399 -0.60 -7.33 17.99
N PRO A 400 0.11 -7.77 19.06
CA PRO A 400 1.25 -8.66 18.92
C PRO A 400 0.89 -9.99 18.27
N PRO A 401 1.82 -10.63 17.54
CA PRO A 401 1.61 -11.98 17.02
C PRO A 401 1.32 -13.00 18.13
N PHE A 402 0.56 -14.02 17.81
CA PHE A 402 0.39 -15.21 18.65
C PHE A 402 1.42 -16.26 18.25
N VAL A 403 2.02 -16.97 19.22
CA VAL A 403 3.06 -17.96 18.98
C VAL A 403 2.65 -19.31 19.58
N PHE A 404 2.45 -20.30 18.72
CA PHE A 404 2.08 -21.64 19.11
C PHE A 404 3.23 -22.61 18.89
N GLU A 405 3.43 -23.55 19.82
CA GLU A 405 4.30 -24.71 19.61
C GLU A 405 3.47 -25.83 18.99
N VAL A 406 3.75 -26.13 17.72
CA VAL A 406 3.07 -27.22 16.99
C VAL A 406 4.03 -28.39 16.87
N PRO A 407 3.61 -29.62 17.20
CA PRO A 407 4.49 -30.78 17.10
C PRO A 407 5.07 -30.93 15.69
N TYR A 408 6.39 -30.90 15.60
CA TYR A 408 7.09 -31.19 14.36
C TYR A 408 7.12 -32.70 14.16
N THR A 409 6.34 -33.20 13.22
CA THR A 409 6.36 -34.62 12.88
C THR A 409 7.15 -34.84 11.60
N PHE A 410 8.43 -35.16 11.76
CA PHE A 410 9.27 -35.63 10.66
C PHE A 410 8.80 -36.98 10.09
N GLN A 411 7.99 -37.71 10.87
CA GLN A 411 7.49 -39.04 10.51
C GLN A 411 6.21 -38.95 9.68
N GLY A 412 6.40 -39.13 8.41
CA GLY A 412 5.33 -39.27 7.43
C GLY A 412 5.03 -37.97 6.74
N MET A 413 5.53 -37.88 5.52
CA MET A 413 4.97 -36.97 4.55
C MET A 413 3.49 -37.28 4.43
N ARG A 414 2.66 -36.60 5.20
CA ARG A 414 1.21 -36.67 5.04
C ARG A 414 0.89 -36.03 3.70
N GLU A 415 0.08 -36.68 2.90
CA GLU A 415 -0.38 -36.12 1.63
C GLU A 415 -1.24 -34.88 1.82
N THR A 416 -1.87 -34.75 3.00
CA THR A 416 -2.70 -33.61 3.36
C THR A 416 -2.41 -33.21 4.82
N THR A 417 -2.34 -31.92 5.08
CA THR A 417 -2.21 -31.35 6.43
C THR A 417 -3.26 -30.28 6.65
N HIS A 418 -3.82 -30.22 7.86
CA HIS A 418 -4.89 -29.32 8.23
C HIS A 418 -4.53 -28.49 9.46
N MET A 419 -4.65 -27.18 9.33
CA MET A 419 -4.57 -26.22 10.45
C MET A 419 -5.77 -25.28 10.40
N GLU A 420 -6.26 -24.92 11.57
CA GLU A 420 -7.34 -23.96 11.74
C GLU A 420 -7.00 -23.04 12.90
N ALA A 421 -7.24 -21.74 12.73
CA ALA A 421 -7.11 -20.75 13.80
C ALA A 421 -8.44 -20.03 14.00
N VAL A 422 -8.88 -19.92 15.25
CA VAL A 422 -10.11 -19.24 15.65
C VAL A 422 -9.77 -18.07 16.55
N GLY A 423 -10.15 -16.87 16.14
CA GLY A 423 -9.99 -15.64 16.91
C GLY A 423 -11.22 -15.29 17.72
N TYR A 424 -11.01 -14.82 18.95
CA TYR A 424 -12.08 -14.49 19.90
C TYR A 424 -12.01 -13.03 20.34
N ILE A 425 -13.18 -12.40 20.45
CA ILE A 425 -13.39 -11.09 21.05
C ILE A 425 -14.55 -11.21 22.05
N ASP A 426 -14.38 -10.68 23.25
CA ASP A 426 -15.34 -10.84 24.35
C ASP A 426 -15.74 -12.32 24.59
N GLY A 427 -14.78 -13.23 24.44
CA GLY A 427 -14.95 -14.67 24.61
C GLY A 427 -15.76 -15.38 23.51
N LYS A 428 -16.18 -14.66 22.46
CA LYS A 428 -16.94 -15.19 21.32
C LYS A 428 -16.07 -15.29 20.08
N GLU A 429 -16.32 -16.29 19.24
CA GLU A 429 -15.69 -16.39 17.93
C GLU A 429 -16.01 -15.14 17.10
N ALA A 430 -14.95 -14.51 16.58
CA ALA A 430 -15.02 -13.30 15.77
C ALA A 430 -14.41 -13.48 14.38
N ALA A 431 -13.42 -14.36 14.25
CA ALA A 431 -12.76 -14.65 12.98
C ALA A 431 -12.27 -16.09 12.94
N ARG A 432 -12.15 -16.66 11.74
CA ARG A 432 -11.65 -18.01 11.51
C ARG A 432 -10.81 -18.04 10.24
N PHE A 433 -9.71 -18.80 10.30
CA PHE A 433 -8.85 -19.07 9.14
C PHE A 433 -8.49 -20.54 9.10
N GLU A 434 -8.71 -21.17 7.95
CA GLU A 434 -8.41 -22.58 7.71
C GLU A 434 -7.34 -22.71 6.62
N ARG A 435 -6.43 -23.63 6.82
CA ARG A 435 -5.43 -24.03 5.84
C ARG A 435 -5.36 -25.55 5.75
N LYS A 436 -5.86 -26.07 4.64
CA LYS A 436 -5.84 -27.50 4.34
C LYS A 436 -5.11 -27.69 3.03
N ILE A 437 -3.87 -28.14 3.08
CA ILE A 437 -2.99 -28.25 1.90
C ILE A 437 -2.69 -29.71 1.62
N SER A 438 -2.87 -30.12 0.35
CA SER A 438 -2.27 -31.30 -0.26
C SER A 438 -0.99 -30.90 -1.00
N VAL A 439 -0.04 -31.83 -1.13
CA VAL A 439 1.20 -31.57 -1.88
C VAL A 439 1.03 -31.81 -3.40
N ARG A 440 -0.14 -32.20 -3.85
CA ARG A 440 -0.40 -32.55 -5.26
C ARG A 440 -1.08 -31.43 -6.01
N ALA A 441 -0.42 -30.94 -7.06
CA ALA A 441 -1.04 -30.04 -8.01
C ALA A 441 -2.21 -30.72 -8.73
N ARG A 442 -3.39 -30.09 -8.75
CA ARG A 442 -4.61 -30.65 -9.33
C ARG A 442 -5.14 -29.82 -10.50
N ALA A 443 -5.20 -28.51 -10.34
CA ALA A 443 -5.85 -27.63 -11.31
C ALA A 443 -5.17 -26.27 -11.43
N VAL A 444 -5.42 -25.59 -12.54
CA VAL A 444 -5.24 -24.15 -12.67
C VAL A 444 -6.51 -23.47 -12.16
N LYS A 445 -6.35 -22.38 -11.39
CA LYS A 445 -7.44 -21.50 -10.96
C LYS A 445 -7.19 -20.11 -11.52
N LEU A 446 -8.22 -19.48 -12.08
CA LEU A 446 -8.22 -18.10 -12.57
C LEU A 446 -9.23 -17.28 -11.76
N GLU A 447 -8.83 -16.14 -11.24
CA GLU A 447 -9.69 -15.24 -10.46
C GLU A 447 -9.50 -13.82 -10.99
N ALA A 448 -10.53 -13.30 -11.69
CA ALA A 448 -10.55 -11.92 -12.14
C ALA A 448 -11.05 -11.01 -11.01
N ASP A 449 -10.37 -9.87 -10.78
CA ASP A 449 -10.83 -8.87 -9.81
C ASP A 449 -12.21 -8.31 -10.20
N TYR A 450 -12.42 -8.13 -11.50
CA TYR A 450 -13.66 -7.62 -12.06
C TYR A 450 -14.13 -8.50 -13.23
N SER A 451 -15.34 -9.01 -13.13
CA SER A 451 -15.99 -9.78 -14.22
C SER A 451 -16.67 -8.87 -15.27
N THR A 452 -16.70 -7.56 -15.04
CA THR A 452 -17.25 -6.56 -15.96
C THR A 452 -16.37 -5.32 -15.96
N ILE A 453 -15.93 -4.89 -17.16
CA ILE A 453 -15.12 -3.70 -17.40
C ILE A 453 -15.68 -2.89 -18.58
N GLU A 454 -15.29 -1.62 -18.71
CA GLU A 454 -15.74 -0.75 -19.76
C GLU A 454 -14.97 -0.97 -21.06
N ALA A 455 -15.69 -1.02 -22.20
CA ALA A 455 -15.12 -1.15 -23.55
C ALA A 455 -14.61 0.23 -24.04
N ASN A 456 -13.53 0.74 -23.47
CA ASN A 456 -12.95 2.06 -23.75
C ASN A 456 -11.49 2.01 -24.21
N GLY A 457 -10.91 0.80 -24.44
CA GLY A 457 -9.52 0.63 -24.83
C GLY A 457 -8.49 0.86 -23.72
N TYR A 458 -8.94 1.24 -22.54
CA TYR A 458 -8.10 1.64 -21.40
C TYR A 458 -8.38 0.82 -20.14
N ASP A 459 -9.63 0.49 -19.86
CA ASP A 459 -10.02 -0.28 -18.69
C ASP A 459 -9.52 -1.73 -18.80
N LEU A 460 -9.14 -2.31 -17.67
CA LEU A 460 -8.63 -3.67 -17.59
C LEU A 460 -8.98 -4.33 -16.26
N THR A 461 -8.86 -5.66 -16.22
CA THR A 461 -8.96 -6.45 -15.00
C THR A 461 -7.73 -7.33 -14.82
N ARG A 462 -7.20 -7.38 -13.59
CA ARG A 462 -6.18 -8.35 -13.20
C ARG A 462 -6.83 -9.72 -13.06
N VAL A 463 -6.16 -10.73 -13.57
CA VAL A 463 -6.53 -12.13 -13.37
C VAL A 463 -5.42 -12.81 -12.60
N VAL A 464 -5.67 -13.11 -11.34
CA VAL A 464 -4.77 -13.91 -10.51
C VAL A 464 -4.85 -15.36 -10.97
N VAL A 465 -3.70 -15.93 -11.22
CA VAL A 465 -3.51 -17.30 -11.68
C VAL A 465 -2.90 -18.09 -10.54
N SER A 466 -3.46 -19.22 -10.19
CA SER A 466 -2.93 -20.11 -9.16
C SER A 466 -2.87 -21.55 -9.67
N VAL A 467 -1.84 -22.28 -9.24
CA VAL A 467 -1.86 -23.75 -9.30
C VAL A 467 -2.34 -24.24 -7.95
N VAL A 468 -3.44 -24.98 -7.95
CA VAL A 468 -4.13 -25.41 -6.74
C VAL A 468 -4.16 -26.94 -6.59
N ASP A 469 -4.32 -27.39 -5.33
CA ASP A 469 -4.54 -28.79 -4.98
C ASP A 469 -6.03 -29.19 -5.09
N GLU A 470 -6.38 -30.40 -4.67
CA GLU A 470 -7.76 -30.89 -4.66
C GLU A 470 -8.69 -30.15 -3.68
N HIS A 471 -8.15 -29.37 -2.75
CA HIS A 471 -8.91 -28.53 -1.82
C HIS A 471 -9.06 -27.08 -2.32
N GLY A 472 -8.52 -26.77 -3.51
CA GLY A 472 -8.53 -25.42 -4.07
C GLY A 472 -7.53 -24.46 -3.41
N GLN A 473 -6.61 -24.98 -2.58
CA GLN A 473 -5.54 -24.19 -1.97
C GLN A 473 -4.36 -24.08 -2.93
N TYR A 474 -3.79 -22.88 -3.08
CA TYR A 474 -2.62 -22.71 -3.91
C TYR A 474 -1.39 -23.40 -3.32
N LEU A 475 -0.53 -23.88 -4.18
CA LEU A 475 0.71 -24.56 -3.82
C LEU A 475 1.87 -23.54 -3.81
N PRO A 476 2.34 -23.08 -2.64
CA PRO A 476 3.21 -21.90 -2.51
C PRO A 476 4.60 -22.05 -3.15
N PHE A 477 5.02 -23.25 -3.51
CA PHE A 477 6.33 -23.49 -4.15
C PHE A 477 6.21 -24.07 -5.58
N CYS A 478 5.00 -24.06 -6.15
CA CYS A 478 4.79 -24.50 -7.52
C CYS A 478 5.31 -23.45 -8.51
N GLN A 479 6.17 -23.86 -9.45
CA GLN A 479 6.74 -23.00 -10.50
C GLN A 479 6.37 -23.49 -11.91
N LEU A 480 5.29 -24.25 -12.04
CA LEU A 480 4.84 -24.75 -13.33
C LEU A 480 4.33 -23.61 -14.22
N PRO A 481 4.69 -23.57 -15.52
CA PRO A 481 4.18 -22.53 -16.41
C PRO A 481 2.72 -22.75 -16.78
N VAL A 482 1.96 -21.65 -16.87
CA VAL A 482 0.57 -21.64 -17.36
C VAL A 482 0.51 -20.94 -18.70
N THR A 483 -0.16 -21.57 -19.67
CA THR A 483 -0.46 -21.02 -21.00
C THR A 483 -1.88 -20.51 -21.06
N PHE A 484 -2.11 -19.40 -21.79
CA PHE A 484 -3.42 -18.78 -21.92
C PHE A 484 -3.91 -18.82 -23.36
N THR A 485 -5.23 -18.97 -23.49
CA THR A 485 -5.96 -18.71 -24.73
C THR A 485 -7.03 -17.67 -24.41
N LEU A 486 -7.07 -16.58 -25.17
CA LEU A 486 -8.05 -15.51 -25.07
C LEU A 486 -8.94 -15.52 -26.32
N GLU A 487 -10.25 -15.55 -26.15
CA GLU A 487 -11.25 -15.46 -27.21
C GLU A 487 -12.15 -14.25 -26.95
N GLY A 488 -12.50 -13.51 -28.01
CA GLY A 488 -13.33 -12.30 -27.93
C GLY A 488 -12.55 -11.00 -28.08
N PRO A 489 -13.19 -9.84 -27.90
CA PRO A 489 -12.63 -8.52 -28.25
C PRO A 489 -11.70 -7.93 -27.17
N GLY A 490 -10.84 -8.73 -26.56
CA GLY A 490 -9.91 -8.32 -25.50
C GLY A 490 -8.44 -8.51 -25.88
N GLU A 491 -7.56 -7.96 -25.05
CA GLU A 491 -6.12 -8.13 -25.16
C GLU A 491 -5.56 -8.73 -23.87
N LEU A 492 -4.72 -9.76 -24.00
CA LEU A 492 -3.95 -10.31 -22.89
C LEU A 492 -2.69 -9.48 -22.69
N ILE A 493 -2.54 -8.89 -21.49
CA ILE A 493 -1.35 -8.16 -21.08
C ILE A 493 -0.62 -8.99 -20.04
N GLY A 494 0.56 -9.46 -20.39
CA GLY A 494 1.38 -10.34 -19.57
C GLY A 494 2.13 -11.37 -20.40
N GLU A 495 2.88 -12.22 -19.71
CA GLU A 495 3.63 -13.30 -20.34
C GLU A 495 2.71 -14.47 -20.72
N ASN A 496 3.01 -15.13 -21.84
CA ASN A 496 2.31 -16.34 -22.26
C ASN A 496 3.29 -17.27 -23.00
N PRO A 497 3.77 -18.35 -22.38
CA PRO A 497 3.39 -18.88 -21.07
C PRO A 497 3.90 -18.02 -19.88
N LEU A 498 3.11 -17.97 -18.79
CA LEU A 498 3.46 -17.31 -17.55
C LEU A 498 4.14 -18.28 -16.59
N GLY A 499 5.33 -17.96 -16.12
CA GLY A 499 6.00 -18.67 -15.03
C GLY A 499 5.33 -18.35 -13.69
N MET A 500 5.01 -19.39 -12.91
CA MET A 500 4.43 -19.18 -11.58
C MET A 500 5.52 -18.89 -10.55
N GLU A 501 5.30 -17.90 -9.71
CA GLU A 501 6.18 -17.55 -8.60
C GLU A 501 5.45 -17.78 -7.26
N GLY A 502 5.92 -18.75 -6.47
CA GLY A 502 5.22 -19.11 -5.23
C GLY A 502 3.80 -19.66 -5.46
N GLY A 503 3.57 -20.35 -6.58
CA GLY A 503 2.28 -20.95 -6.93
C GLY A 503 1.22 -19.96 -7.41
N ARG A 504 1.53 -18.67 -7.49
CA ARG A 504 0.65 -17.59 -7.97
C ARG A 504 1.41 -16.59 -8.82
N ALA A 505 0.72 -15.99 -9.76
CA ALA A 505 1.14 -14.82 -10.53
C ALA A 505 -0.12 -14.14 -11.07
N ALA A 506 0.01 -13.12 -11.92
CA ALA A 506 -1.15 -12.55 -12.58
C ALA A 506 -0.86 -12.09 -14.01
N VAL A 507 -1.91 -12.04 -14.81
CA VAL A 507 -1.99 -11.36 -16.10
C VAL A 507 -3.12 -10.34 -16.04
N TYR A 508 -3.18 -9.45 -17.04
CA TYR A 508 -4.30 -8.52 -17.18
C TYR A 508 -5.06 -8.80 -18.48
N VAL A 509 -6.36 -8.58 -18.44
CA VAL A 509 -7.21 -8.56 -19.64
C VAL A 509 -7.67 -7.13 -19.84
N ARG A 510 -7.24 -6.50 -20.93
CA ARG A 510 -7.58 -5.13 -21.30
C ARG A 510 -8.72 -5.11 -22.30
N SER A 511 -9.64 -4.17 -22.12
CA SER A 511 -10.72 -3.95 -23.08
C SER A 511 -10.21 -3.31 -24.37
N THR A 512 -10.93 -3.57 -25.45
CA THR A 512 -10.90 -2.79 -26.68
C THR A 512 -12.08 -1.79 -26.69
N MET A 513 -12.32 -1.13 -27.82
CA MET A 513 -13.51 -0.29 -28.01
C MET A 513 -14.78 -1.10 -28.31
N GLU A 514 -14.67 -2.41 -28.43
CA GLU A 514 -15.75 -3.32 -28.79
C GLU A 514 -16.35 -3.97 -27.53
N THR A 515 -17.67 -3.90 -27.40
CA THR A 515 -18.42 -4.59 -26.34
C THR A 515 -18.57 -6.08 -26.66
N GLY A 516 -18.60 -6.92 -25.64
CA GLY A 516 -18.78 -8.36 -25.82
C GLY A 516 -18.30 -9.17 -24.62
N VAL A 517 -18.29 -10.47 -24.78
CA VAL A 517 -17.77 -11.41 -23.78
C VAL A 517 -16.40 -11.88 -24.21
N VAL A 518 -15.44 -11.75 -23.30
CA VAL A 518 -14.11 -12.32 -23.46
C VAL A 518 -14.01 -13.56 -22.60
N LYS A 519 -13.46 -14.63 -23.15
CA LYS A 519 -13.15 -15.88 -22.47
C LYS A 519 -11.64 -16.01 -22.32
N LEU A 520 -11.17 -16.23 -21.11
CA LEU A 520 -9.77 -16.55 -20.82
C LEU A 520 -9.69 -17.96 -20.28
N THR A 521 -8.91 -18.81 -20.96
CA THR A 521 -8.63 -20.18 -20.55
C THR A 521 -7.17 -20.30 -20.13
N GLY A 522 -6.89 -20.82 -18.92
CA GLY A 522 -5.56 -21.15 -18.43
C GLY A 522 -5.31 -22.66 -18.43
N LYS A 523 -4.15 -23.10 -18.94
CA LYS A 523 -3.74 -24.51 -19.02
C LYS A 523 -2.32 -24.72 -18.50
N CYS A 524 -2.12 -25.80 -17.75
CA CYS A 524 -0.82 -26.22 -17.27
C CYS A 524 -0.67 -27.72 -17.37
N ARG A 525 0.15 -28.21 -18.32
CA ARG A 525 0.42 -29.65 -18.54
C ARG A 525 -0.84 -30.51 -18.40
N ASP A 526 -0.79 -31.55 -17.54
CA ASP A 526 -1.86 -32.52 -17.29
C ASP A 526 -2.84 -32.12 -16.17
N LEU A 527 -2.76 -30.84 -15.71
CA LEU A 527 -3.68 -30.33 -14.72
C LEU A 527 -5.02 -29.93 -15.34
N ASP A 528 -6.07 -29.95 -14.53
CA ASP A 528 -7.37 -29.45 -14.95
C ASP A 528 -7.26 -27.97 -15.33
N SER A 529 -7.77 -27.61 -16.50
CA SER A 529 -7.80 -26.22 -16.98
C SER A 529 -8.95 -25.43 -16.35
N CYS A 530 -8.79 -24.10 -16.32
CA CYS A 530 -9.84 -23.19 -15.87
C CYS A 530 -10.20 -22.20 -16.97
N GLU A 531 -11.48 -21.90 -17.12
CA GLU A 531 -12.01 -20.85 -18.00
C GLU A 531 -12.80 -19.84 -17.16
N ILE A 532 -12.61 -18.55 -17.45
CA ILE A 532 -13.40 -17.45 -16.90
C ILE A 532 -13.94 -16.57 -18.03
N GLN A 533 -14.99 -15.81 -17.72
CA GLN A 533 -15.60 -14.86 -18.65
C GLN A 533 -15.56 -13.44 -18.07
N ILE A 534 -15.24 -12.47 -18.91
CA ILE A 534 -15.20 -11.04 -18.61
C ILE A 534 -16.10 -10.32 -19.60
N ASN A 535 -17.04 -9.52 -19.10
CA ASN A 535 -17.99 -8.77 -19.90
C ASN A 535 -17.48 -7.37 -20.19
N PHE A 536 -17.38 -6.98 -21.44
CA PHE A 536 -17.06 -5.63 -21.87
C PHE A 536 -18.36 -4.87 -22.17
N VAL A 537 -18.64 -3.85 -21.36
CA VAL A 537 -19.87 -3.06 -21.46
C VAL A 537 -19.58 -1.68 -22.04
N LYS A 538 -20.61 -1.02 -22.55
CA LYS A 538 -20.48 0.38 -22.99
C LYS A 538 -19.97 1.25 -21.84
N PRO A 539 -19.03 2.17 -22.09
CA PRO A 539 -18.62 3.16 -21.10
C PRO A 539 -19.82 3.97 -20.60
N ASN A 540 -19.93 4.15 -19.30
CA ASN A 540 -20.93 5.04 -18.69
C ASN A 540 -20.51 6.49 -18.88
N GLY A 541 -20.58 7.00 -20.10
CA GLY A 541 -20.26 8.31 -20.61
C GLY A 541 -19.93 9.38 -19.57
N THR A 542 -18.66 9.46 -19.20
CA THR A 542 -17.92 10.68 -18.89
C THR A 542 -16.44 10.33 -19.05
N PHE A 543 -15.91 10.56 -20.24
CA PHE A 543 -14.47 10.76 -20.34
C PHE A 543 -14.17 12.05 -19.56
N VAL A 544 -13.66 11.92 -18.37
CA VAL A 544 -13.01 13.06 -17.70
C VAL A 544 -11.65 13.19 -18.37
N SER A 545 -11.56 14.15 -19.28
CA SER A 545 -10.32 14.59 -19.92
C SER A 545 -9.38 15.23 -18.89
#